data_c9c5e72a834adeec93be3fbcece4bf78
#
_entry.id   c9c5e72a834adeec93be3fbcece4bf78
#
_cell.length_a   1.000
_cell.length_b   1.000
_cell.length_c   1.000
_cell.angle_alpha   90.00
_cell.angle_beta   90.00
_cell.angle_gamma   90.00
#
_symmetry.space_group_name_H-M   'P 1'
#
loop_
_entity.id
_entity.type
_entity.pdbx_description
1 polymer ?
#
loop_
_entity_poly.entity_id
_entity_poly.type
_entity_poly.pdbx_seq_one_letter_code
_entity_poly.pdbx_strand_id
1 'polypeptide(L)'
;MKTIILGFDAYDPVIFEKLNSEGKTPNLDRFVNSYGYSRFSVSNPPQSEVSWTSIATGLNPGGHGIFDFVHRIPSSYGRQVSLLPTKVNVLGRQFIPPHRAPTIFDTAVEDGYPGVSLWWPATFPARLASPVWSIPGLGTPDIFGRLGVGIFYSMEKHTNGDEKTRIEQLSRVHDQQFTGTIQGPVGMTLTGSRPTSVNFELRILDAQNAQLMIGKESYNLTQGEWSPIIELSFKVGFGIKIKAVTRVIMNALRPSPTLYFLPLQIHPLRSPWPYGTPKSFLKDVWNNAGRYLTLGWPQDTTGLEEGFISDDQFLTICDQIFDHRELTLMRLLENYEEGVLACIFDSLDRVQHMFLRERKDVVEAWYMKYDALLGRVQNIVQNRPDNGDIQLIVISDHGFGEFNYKVNLNRWLLNHGYLSTNDDREDGKLNSVTWETTRAYAIGLNSIYLNLDGREGRGCVPVEKKEETIQSVRRDLLAWKGPDGKPVVNRVLTQTEVFDGPYTEYGPDILVGYTPGYRASAETGLGDWGINEIEKNEDHWGSDHCFDADAVPGVIFARHELNNISNPSFSDIPFLAIGKEIKKQTNTDIPAYSDEDQEVIEERLKELGYL
;
A
#
# COMPACT_ATOMS: atom_id res chain seq x y z
N MET A 1 12.74 -27.88 -4.97
CA MET A 1 12.68 -26.46 -5.33
C MET A 1 13.24 -25.64 -4.18
N LYS A 2 14.14 -24.68 -4.46
CA LYS A 2 14.78 -23.84 -3.44
C LYS A 2 14.89 -22.41 -3.97
N THR A 3 13.94 -21.56 -3.61
CA THR A 3 13.85 -20.19 -4.12
C THR A 3 13.68 -19.18 -2.99
N ILE A 4 14.55 -18.17 -2.99
CA ILE A 4 14.50 -17.03 -2.07
C ILE A 4 14.23 -15.79 -2.90
N ILE A 5 13.21 -15.01 -2.53
CA ILE A 5 12.83 -13.77 -3.20
C ILE A 5 12.94 -12.62 -2.20
N LEU A 6 13.75 -11.62 -2.55
CA LEU A 6 13.83 -10.35 -1.84
C LEU A 6 13.08 -9.31 -2.67
N GLY A 7 11.94 -8.86 -2.19
CA GLY A 7 11.20 -7.77 -2.81
C GLY A 7 11.71 -6.42 -2.29
N PHE A 8 12.34 -5.65 -3.15
CA PHE A 8 12.83 -4.30 -2.88
C PHE A 8 11.84 -3.30 -3.49
N ASP A 9 10.80 -2.97 -2.74
CA ASP A 9 9.73 -2.08 -3.17
C ASP A 9 10.29 -0.73 -3.64
N ALA A 10 9.92 -0.33 -4.86
CA ALA A 10 10.34 0.93 -5.49
C ALA A 10 11.86 1.08 -5.73
N TYR A 11 12.61 -0.02 -5.89
CA TYR A 11 14.05 0.04 -6.17
C TYR A 11 14.28 0.45 -7.63
N ASP A 12 14.56 1.73 -7.86
CA ASP A 12 14.65 2.34 -9.19
C ASP A 12 15.97 1.99 -9.91
N PRO A 13 15.93 1.53 -11.17
CA PRO A 13 17.15 1.16 -11.90
C PRO A 13 18.08 2.33 -12.20
N VAL A 14 17.57 3.55 -12.40
CA VAL A 14 18.41 4.71 -12.74
C VAL A 14 19.24 5.14 -11.53
N ILE A 15 18.61 5.16 -10.35
CA ILE A 15 19.32 5.46 -9.08
C ILE A 15 20.32 4.34 -8.78
N PHE A 16 19.90 3.07 -8.91
CA PHE A 16 20.80 1.92 -8.70
C PHE A 16 22.01 1.97 -9.63
N GLU A 17 21.81 2.10 -10.94
CA GLU A 17 22.89 2.09 -11.94
C GLU A 17 23.90 3.22 -11.66
N LYS A 18 23.42 4.41 -11.27
CA LYS A 18 24.28 5.53 -10.84
C LYS A 18 25.10 5.14 -9.62
N LEU A 19 24.46 4.71 -8.52
CA LEU A 19 25.13 4.36 -7.27
C LEU A 19 26.10 3.18 -7.44
N ASN A 20 25.75 2.21 -8.28
CA ASN A 20 26.61 1.09 -8.61
C ASN A 20 27.87 1.55 -9.36
N SER A 21 27.73 2.44 -10.34
CA SER A 21 28.86 3.05 -11.04
C SER A 21 29.78 3.88 -10.15
N GLU A 22 29.25 4.43 -9.06
CA GLU A 22 29.97 5.15 -8.01
C GLU A 22 30.62 4.21 -6.96
N GLY A 23 30.41 2.89 -7.07
CA GLY A 23 30.91 1.88 -6.12
C GLY A 23 30.19 1.86 -4.77
N LYS A 24 28.98 2.47 -4.68
CA LYS A 24 28.21 2.58 -3.43
C LYS A 24 27.36 1.33 -3.11
N THR A 25 27.20 0.42 -4.08
CA THR A 25 26.42 -0.83 -3.95
C THR A 25 27.27 -2.08 -4.24
N PRO A 26 28.31 -2.34 -3.43
CA PRO A 26 29.33 -3.36 -3.74
C PRO A 26 28.82 -4.81 -3.67
N ASN A 27 27.72 -5.09 -2.95
CA ASN A 27 27.14 -6.44 -2.90
C ASN A 27 26.31 -6.72 -4.14
N LEU A 28 25.51 -5.74 -4.59
CA LEU A 28 24.78 -5.79 -5.86
C LEU A 28 25.76 -5.83 -7.05
N ASP A 29 26.85 -5.04 -7.03
CA ASP A 29 27.87 -5.09 -8.07
C ASP A 29 28.44 -6.52 -8.23
N ARG A 30 28.83 -7.15 -7.11
CA ARG A 30 29.28 -8.56 -7.12
C ARG A 30 28.20 -9.51 -7.64
N PHE A 31 26.94 -9.28 -7.28
CA PHE A 31 25.82 -10.09 -7.75
C PHE A 31 25.64 -9.97 -9.27
N VAL A 32 25.64 -8.76 -9.80
CA VAL A 32 25.56 -8.47 -11.24
C VAL A 32 26.67 -9.16 -12.00
N ASN A 33 27.91 -9.01 -11.54
CA ASN A 33 29.10 -9.58 -12.18
C ASN A 33 29.12 -11.12 -12.14
N SER A 34 28.48 -11.74 -11.15
CA SER A 34 28.46 -13.20 -10.97
C SER A 34 27.27 -13.89 -11.62
N TYR A 35 26.13 -13.21 -11.75
CA TYR A 35 24.85 -13.80 -12.13
C TYR A 35 24.15 -13.00 -13.23
N GLY A 36 23.15 -12.18 -12.90
CA GLY A 36 22.43 -11.40 -13.89
C GLY A 36 21.66 -10.24 -13.28
N TYR A 37 21.53 -9.18 -14.09
CA TYR A 37 20.72 -7.99 -13.82
C TYR A 37 20.00 -7.58 -15.09
N SER A 38 18.76 -7.11 -14.95
CA SER A 38 18.03 -6.42 -15.99
C SER A 38 17.09 -5.38 -15.40
N ARG A 39 16.76 -4.36 -16.17
CA ARG A 39 15.55 -3.59 -15.93
C ARG A 39 14.37 -4.50 -16.13
N PHE A 40 13.30 -4.28 -15.36
CA PHE A 40 12.17 -5.17 -15.26
C PHE A 40 10.89 -4.48 -15.74
N SER A 41 10.20 -5.08 -16.72
CA SER A 41 8.92 -4.56 -17.21
C SER A 41 7.82 -4.82 -16.20
N VAL A 42 7.26 -3.74 -15.65
CA VAL A 42 6.26 -3.76 -14.60
C VAL A 42 4.83 -3.80 -15.17
N SER A 43 3.84 -4.00 -14.32
CA SER A 43 2.43 -4.02 -14.74
C SER A 43 1.91 -2.62 -15.08
N ASN A 44 0.79 -2.56 -15.78
CA ASN A 44 0.02 -1.35 -16.03
C ASN A 44 -1.27 -1.37 -15.20
N PRO A 45 -1.48 -0.40 -14.29
CA PRO A 45 -0.57 0.67 -13.87
C PRO A 45 0.58 0.18 -12.96
N PRO A 46 1.68 0.96 -12.81
CA PRO A 46 2.81 0.60 -11.97
C PRO A 46 2.55 0.97 -10.50
N GLN A 47 1.56 0.35 -9.89
CA GLN A 47 1.16 0.53 -8.49
C GLN A 47 1.51 -0.73 -7.71
N SER A 48 1.98 -0.59 -6.46
CA SER A 48 2.51 -1.71 -5.68
C SER A 48 1.54 -2.88 -5.56
N GLU A 49 0.24 -2.64 -5.27
CA GLU A 49 -0.77 -3.69 -5.16
C GLU A 49 -1.01 -4.41 -6.48
N VAL A 50 -0.90 -3.71 -7.60
CA VAL A 50 -1.05 -4.26 -8.95
C VAL A 50 0.20 -5.05 -9.33
N SER A 51 1.37 -4.42 -9.20
CA SER A 51 2.65 -4.98 -9.62
C SER A 51 3.05 -6.20 -8.79
N TRP A 52 2.97 -6.13 -7.44
CA TRP A 52 3.26 -7.29 -6.58
C TRP A 52 2.29 -8.45 -6.80
N THR A 53 1.01 -8.16 -7.11
CA THR A 53 0.06 -9.22 -7.46
C THR A 53 0.39 -9.82 -8.81
N SER A 54 0.77 -9.00 -9.80
CA SER A 54 1.23 -9.49 -11.11
C SER A 54 2.49 -10.36 -10.98
N ILE A 55 3.47 -9.95 -10.16
CA ILE A 55 4.69 -10.72 -9.86
C ILE A 55 4.35 -12.06 -9.20
N ALA A 56 3.44 -12.06 -8.20
CA ALA A 56 3.06 -13.28 -7.50
C ALA A 56 2.29 -14.28 -8.35
N THR A 57 1.55 -13.80 -9.36
CA THR A 57 0.66 -14.63 -10.18
C THR A 57 1.17 -14.88 -11.59
N GLY A 58 2.14 -14.09 -12.08
CA GLY A 58 2.55 -14.08 -13.48
C GLY A 58 1.49 -13.54 -14.44
N LEU A 59 0.41 -12.93 -13.92
CA LEU A 59 -0.74 -12.46 -14.70
C LEU A 59 -0.84 -10.94 -14.64
N ASN A 60 -1.40 -10.34 -15.70
CA ASN A 60 -1.79 -8.94 -15.68
C ASN A 60 -3.11 -8.71 -14.90
N PRO A 61 -3.54 -7.47 -14.64
CA PRO A 61 -4.78 -7.15 -13.93
C PRO A 61 -6.04 -7.86 -14.44
N GLY A 62 -6.16 -8.09 -15.74
CA GLY A 62 -7.28 -8.87 -16.30
C GLY A 62 -7.33 -10.32 -15.83
N GLY A 63 -6.18 -10.88 -15.42
CA GLY A 63 -6.05 -12.24 -14.90
C GLY A 63 -6.22 -12.34 -13.38
N HIS A 64 -5.81 -11.34 -12.59
CA HIS A 64 -5.86 -11.40 -11.13
C HIS A 64 -6.90 -10.46 -10.48
N GLY A 65 -7.51 -9.53 -11.23
CA GLY A 65 -8.65 -8.72 -10.81
C GLY A 65 -8.33 -7.45 -9.99
N ILE A 66 -7.06 -7.04 -9.88
CA ILE A 66 -6.65 -5.78 -9.24
C ILE A 66 -6.15 -4.82 -10.33
N PHE A 67 -6.86 -3.71 -10.57
CA PHE A 67 -6.59 -2.80 -11.69
C PHE A 67 -6.01 -1.45 -11.28
N ASP A 68 -6.28 -1.02 -10.04
CA ASP A 68 -5.89 0.27 -9.49
C ASP A 68 -6.08 0.20 -7.97
N PHE A 69 -5.58 1.17 -7.24
CA PHE A 69 -5.81 1.29 -5.80
C PHE A 69 -7.30 1.45 -5.45
N VAL A 70 -8.04 2.18 -6.28
CA VAL A 70 -9.49 2.36 -6.18
C VAL A 70 -10.18 1.85 -7.43
N HIS A 71 -11.13 0.94 -7.25
CA HIS A 71 -12.00 0.45 -8.32
C HIS A 71 -13.35 1.17 -8.29
N ARG A 72 -13.99 1.28 -9.46
CA ARG A 72 -15.39 1.66 -9.55
C ARG A 72 -16.34 0.49 -9.30
N ILE A 73 -17.56 0.81 -8.89
CA ILE A 73 -18.71 -0.10 -8.91
C ILE A 73 -19.61 0.33 -10.07
N PRO A 74 -19.70 -0.42 -11.18
CA PRO A 74 -20.39 0.05 -12.40
C PRO A 74 -21.85 0.43 -12.18
N SER A 75 -22.60 -0.34 -11.39
CA SER A 75 -24.04 -0.14 -11.19
C SER A 75 -24.39 1.13 -10.44
N SER A 76 -23.53 1.60 -9.53
CA SER A 76 -23.79 2.74 -8.64
C SER A 76 -22.80 3.89 -8.83
N TYR A 77 -21.73 3.72 -9.63
CA TYR A 77 -20.58 4.63 -9.72
C TYR A 77 -19.82 4.79 -8.40
N GLY A 78 -20.09 3.88 -7.47
CA GLY A 78 -19.41 3.83 -6.19
C GLY A 78 -17.92 3.49 -6.32
N ARG A 79 -17.21 3.71 -5.24
CA ARG A 79 -15.75 3.50 -5.12
C ARG A 79 -15.49 2.32 -4.22
N GLN A 80 -14.39 1.61 -4.47
CA GLN A 80 -13.93 0.51 -3.64
C GLN A 80 -12.41 0.49 -3.57
N VAL A 81 -11.86 0.38 -2.36
CA VAL A 81 -10.43 0.11 -2.19
C VAL A 81 -10.15 -1.34 -2.59
N SER A 82 -9.32 -1.52 -3.61
CA SER A 82 -9.04 -2.83 -4.21
C SER A 82 -8.47 -3.85 -3.21
N LEU A 83 -7.68 -3.38 -2.24
CA LEU A 83 -7.02 -4.21 -1.23
C LEU A 83 -7.91 -4.63 -0.05
N LEU A 84 -9.08 -4.00 0.13
CA LEU A 84 -9.98 -4.25 1.25
C LEU A 84 -11.40 -4.63 0.79
N PRO A 85 -11.55 -5.57 -0.14
CA PRO A 85 -12.86 -6.02 -0.55
C PRO A 85 -13.57 -6.71 0.61
N THR A 86 -14.89 -6.46 0.75
CA THR A 86 -15.70 -7.02 1.82
C THR A 86 -16.90 -7.76 1.25
N LYS A 87 -17.40 -8.73 2.02
CA LYS A 87 -18.66 -9.41 1.78
C LYS A 87 -19.52 -9.31 3.03
N VAL A 88 -20.78 -8.89 2.84
CA VAL A 88 -21.76 -8.86 3.93
C VAL A 88 -22.44 -10.23 4.04
N ASN A 89 -22.53 -10.76 5.24
CA ASN A 89 -23.25 -11.98 5.57
C ASN A 89 -24.01 -11.82 6.89
N VAL A 90 -24.72 -12.85 7.33
CA VAL A 90 -25.50 -12.85 8.59
C VAL A 90 -24.65 -12.56 9.85
N LEU A 91 -23.33 -12.71 9.77
CA LEU A 91 -22.39 -12.42 10.86
C LEU A 91 -21.79 -11.00 10.75
N GLY A 92 -22.23 -10.22 9.76
CA GLY A 92 -21.73 -8.88 9.48
C GLY A 92 -20.74 -8.82 8.31
N ARG A 93 -19.98 -7.75 8.23
CA ARG A 93 -19.00 -7.49 7.17
C ARG A 93 -17.72 -8.30 7.41
N GLN A 94 -17.28 -9.04 6.40
CA GLN A 94 -16.04 -9.82 6.41
C GLN A 94 -15.14 -9.40 5.24
N PHE A 95 -13.84 -9.26 5.50
CA PHE A 95 -12.86 -9.11 4.44
C PHE A 95 -12.71 -10.40 3.64
N ILE A 96 -12.49 -10.27 2.34
CA ILE A 96 -12.17 -11.37 1.43
C ILE A 96 -10.80 -11.10 0.78
N PRO A 97 -10.06 -12.15 0.35
CA PRO A 97 -8.80 -11.95 -0.36
C PRO A 97 -9.00 -11.09 -1.63
N PRO A 98 -8.16 -10.06 -1.84
CA PRO A 98 -8.36 -9.12 -2.95
C PRO A 98 -8.01 -9.72 -4.32
N HIS A 99 -6.96 -10.52 -4.43
CA HIS A 99 -6.58 -11.19 -5.68
C HIS A 99 -7.36 -12.49 -5.90
N ARG A 100 -7.60 -12.83 -7.17
CA ARG A 100 -8.48 -13.92 -7.59
C ARG A 100 -7.76 -15.04 -8.33
N ALA A 101 -6.44 -14.97 -8.43
CA ALA A 101 -5.61 -15.99 -9.05
C ALA A 101 -4.73 -16.69 -8.02
N PRO A 102 -4.33 -17.95 -8.22
CA PRO A 102 -3.32 -18.61 -7.41
C PRO A 102 -1.97 -17.90 -7.57
N THR A 103 -1.16 -17.94 -6.53
CA THR A 103 0.17 -17.34 -6.50
C THR A 103 1.26 -18.40 -6.66
N ILE A 104 2.51 -17.97 -6.85
CA ILE A 104 3.69 -18.84 -6.78
C ILE A 104 3.76 -19.62 -5.47
N PHE A 105 3.29 -19.04 -4.36
CA PHE A 105 3.25 -19.69 -3.05
C PHE A 105 2.19 -20.80 -3.00
N ASP A 106 0.98 -20.54 -3.50
CA ASP A 106 -0.08 -21.54 -3.59
C ASP A 106 0.36 -22.71 -4.48
N THR A 107 0.97 -22.41 -5.62
CA THR A 107 1.46 -23.42 -6.57
C THR A 107 2.62 -24.23 -5.99
N ALA A 108 3.56 -23.61 -5.27
CA ALA A 108 4.63 -24.33 -4.59
C ALA A 108 4.06 -25.36 -3.59
N VAL A 109 3.07 -24.95 -2.80
CA VAL A 109 2.43 -25.84 -1.82
C VAL A 109 1.62 -26.94 -2.47
N GLU A 110 0.91 -26.70 -3.57
CA GLU A 110 0.24 -27.72 -4.36
C GLU A 110 1.21 -28.79 -4.89
N ASP A 111 2.46 -28.40 -5.17
CA ASP A 111 3.53 -29.31 -5.57
C ASP A 111 4.22 -30.02 -4.39
N GLY A 112 3.78 -29.78 -3.16
CA GLY A 112 4.33 -30.39 -1.95
C GLY A 112 5.55 -29.67 -1.36
N TYR A 113 5.85 -28.45 -1.78
CA TYR A 113 6.95 -27.63 -1.24
C TYR A 113 6.44 -26.55 -0.28
N PRO A 114 7.20 -26.17 0.75
CA PRO A 114 6.84 -25.04 1.61
C PRO A 114 6.71 -23.72 0.82
N GLY A 115 5.67 -22.94 1.13
CA GLY A 115 5.50 -21.57 0.66
C GLY A 115 5.47 -20.60 1.84
N VAL A 116 6.36 -19.60 1.84
CA VAL A 116 6.45 -18.57 2.88
C VAL A 116 6.40 -17.18 2.25
N SER A 117 5.38 -16.41 2.61
CA SER A 117 5.11 -15.07 2.10
C SER A 117 5.13 -14.06 3.23
N LEU A 118 6.15 -13.20 3.27
CA LEU A 118 6.35 -12.20 4.32
C LEU A 118 6.10 -10.80 3.79
N TRP A 119 5.12 -10.11 4.37
CA TRP A 119 4.71 -8.73 4.03
C TRP A 119 4.39 -8.51 2.56
N TRP A 120 3.95 -9.56 1.87
CA TRP A 120 3.54 -9.45 0.47
C TRP A 120 2.23 -8.67 0.37
N PRO A 121 2.12 -7.65 -0.53
CA PRO A 121 0.90 -6.91 -0.77
C PRO A 121 -0.29 -7.79 -1.19
N ALA A 122 -1.51 -7.31 -0.93
CA ALA A 122 -2.76 -7.98 -1.32
C ALA A 122 -2.95 -9.41 -0.74
N THR A 123 -2.33 -9.73 0.40
CA THR A 123 -2.44 -11.05 1.05
C THR A 123 -3.31 -11.07 2.32
N PHE A 124 -3.90 -9.95 2.70
CA PHE A 124 -4.90 -9.89 3.77
C PHE A 124 -6.33 -9.97 3.19
N PRO A 125 -7.27 -10.69 3.84
CA PRO A 125 -7.08 -11.60 4.96
C PRO A 125 -6.41 -12.91 4.54
N ALA A 126 -5.69 -13.54 5.49
CA ALA A 126 -5.07 -14.83 5.22
C ALA A 126 -6.11 -15.92 4.93
N ARG A 127 -5.81 -16.78 3.96
CA ARG A 127 -6.62 -17.95 3.62
C ARG A 127 -6.31 -19.08 4.60
N LEU A 128 -7.16 -19.28 5.63
CA LEU A 128 -6.92 -20.24 6.71
C LEU A 128 -6.77 -21.70 6.24
N ALA A 129 -7.36 -22.05 5.11
CA ALA A 129 -7.22 -23.38 4.51
C ALA A 129 -5.93 -23.53 3.70
N SER A 130 -5.21 -22.44 3.40
CA SER A 130 -3.95 -22.49 2.68
C SER A 130 -2.81 -22.90 3.62
N PRO A 131 -1.97 -23.85 3.23
CA PRO A 131 -0.77 -24.21 3.99
C PRO A 131 0.40 -23.24 3.79
N VAL A 132 0.23 -22.16 3.02
CA VAL A 132 1.22 -21.10 2.89
C VAL A 132 1.40 -20.38 4.22
N TRP A 133 2.64 -20.25 4.69
CA TRP A 133 2.96 -19.43 5.86
C TRP A 133 2.99 -17.96 5.45
N SER A 134 2.17 -17.12 6.10
CA SER A 134 2.05 -15.74 5.67
C SER A 134 2.02 -14.72 6.81
N ILE A 135 2.70 -13.60 6.58
CA ILE A 135 2.50 -12.32 7.26
C ILE A 135 2.08 -11.34 6.16
N PRO A 136 0.86 -10.76 6.22
CA PRO A 136 0.37 -9.89 5.16
C PRO A 136 1.07 -8.53 5.17
N GLY A 137 1.20 -7.93 3.98
CA GLY A 137 1.75 -6.60 3.75
C GLY A 137 0.67 -5.55 3.45
N LEU A 138 0.96 -4.70 2.47
CA LEU A 138 0.06 -3.64 2.00
C LEU A 138 -1.35 -4.18 1.78
N GLY A 139 -2.36 -3.46 2.33
CA GLY A 139 -3.75 -3.89 2.38
C GLY A 139 -4.17 -4.50 3.72
N THR A 140 -3.27 -4.63 4.71
CA THR A 140 -3.66 -5.01 6.06
C THR A 140 -4.27 -3.80 6.79
N PRO A 141 -5.53 -3.87 7.27
CA PRO A 141 -6.19 -2.74 7.91
C PRO A 141 -5.77 -2.54 9.37
N ASP A 142 -6.20 -1.41 9.94
CA ASP A 142 -6.19 -1.16 11.38
C ASP A 142 -7.30 -1.96 12.11
N ILE A 143 -7.43 -1.74 13.44
CA ILE A 143 -8.47 -2.45 14.23
C ILE A 143 -9.91 -2.03 13.90
N PHE A 144 -10.10 -0.94 13.16
CA PHE A 144 -11.41 -0.47 12.70
C PHE A 144 -11.75 -0.98 11.29
N GLY A 145 -10.82 -1.69 10.65
CA GLY A 145 -10.94 -2.14 9.27
C GLY A 145 -10.64 -1.04 8.24
N ARG A 146 -9.81 -0.08 8.59
CA ARG A 146 -9.41 1.10 7.81
C ARG A 146 -7.93 1.03 7.47
N LEU A 147 -7.44 1.99 6.70
CA LEU A 147 -6.03 2.04 6.31
C LEU A 147 -5.11 2.65 7.38
N GLY A 148 -5.73 3.14 8.45
CA GLY A 148 -5.04 3.59 9.65
C GLY A 148 -4.87 5.11 9.73
N VAL A 149 -5.21 5.68 10.87
CA VAL A 149 -5.09 7.10 11.18
C VAL A 149 -4.41 7.25 12.54
N GLY A 150 -3.37 8.10 12.60
CA GLY A 150 -2.69 8.45 13.84
C GLY A 150 -3.59 9.27 14.78
N ILE A 151 -3.18 9.36 16.05
CA ILE A 151 -3.92 10.12 17.06
C ILE A 151 -2.95 11.07 17.77
N PHE A 152 -3.20 12.35 17.62
CA PHE A 152 -2.45 13.40 18.31
C PHE A 152 -3.20 13.86 19.56
N TYR A 153 -2.50 13.97 20.67
CA TYR A 153 -3.03 14.46 21.95
C TYR A 153 -2.33 15.74 22.37
N SER A 154 -3.11 16.76 22.69
CA SER A 154 -2.61 18.00 23.30
C SER A 154 -3.60 18.55 24.32
N MET A 155 -3.17 19.54 25.12
CA MET A 155 -4.05 20.27 26.02
C MET A 155 -4.87 21.36 25.32
N GLU A 156 -4.45 21.76 24.15
CA GLU A 156 -5.14 22.81 23.37
C GLU A 156 -6.42 22.24 22.79
N LYS A 157 -7.49 23.05 22.79
CA LYS A 157 -8.68 22.72 22.01
C LYS A 157 -8.39 23.02 20.56
N HIS A 158 -8.22 21.97 19.78
CA HIS A 158 -8.23 22.11 18.33
C HIS A 158 -9.69 22.12 17.84
N THR A 159 -10.05 23.07 17.00
CA THR A 159 -11.18 22.91 16.11
C THR A 159 -10.73 21.99 15.02
N ASN A 160 -11.43 20.90 14.76
CA ASN A 160 -11.12 20.00 13.65
C ASN A 160 -10.96 20.85 12.39
N GLY A 161 -9.74 20.90 11.86
CA GLY A 161 -9.40 21.44 10.57
C GLY A 161 -9.57 20.36 9.49
N ASP A 162 -8.80 20.48 8.43
CA ASP A 162 -8.77 19.50 7.34
C ASP A 162 -7.79 18.33 7.62
N GLU A 163 -7.27 18.23 8.87
CA GLU A 163 -6.33 17.18 9.24
C GLU A 163 -7.00 15.80 9.22
N LYS A 164 -6.29 14.83 8.66
CA LYS A 164 -6.65 13.42 8.64
C LYS A 164 -6.32 12.74 9.98
N THR A 165 -5.23 13.16 10.60
CA THR A 165 -4.84 12.75 11.96
C THR A 165 -5.91 13.15 12.95
N ARG A 166 -6.30 12.21 13.76
CA ARG A 166 -7.30 12.43 14.80
C ARG A 166 -6.71 13.22 15.94
N ILE A 167 -7.30 14.37 16.27
CA ILE A 167 -6.85 15.23 17.37
C ILE A 167 -7.75 15.04 18.57
N GLU A 168 -7.14 14.70 19.71
CA GLU A 168 -7.82 14.42 20.99
C GLU A 168 -7.22 15.28 22.10
N GLN A 169 -8.02 15.55 23.11
CA GLN A 169 -7.62 16.42 24.21
C GLN A 169 -6.99 15.66 25.37
N LEU A 170 -5.85 16.13 25.89
CA LEU A 170 -5.31 15.77 27.19
C LEU A 170 -6.00 16.61 28.27
N SER A 171 -6.34 15.97 29.40
CA SER A 171 -6.87 16.62 30.57
C SER A 171 -5.83 16.60 31.70
N ARG A 172 -5.52 17.76 32.29
CA ARG A 172 -4.65 17.86 33.45
C ARG A 172 -5.43 17.42 34.69
N VAL A 173 -4.86 16.47 35.45
CA VAL A 173 -5.43 16.00 36.72
C VAL A 173 -4.74 16.70 37.91
N HIS A 174 -3.39 16.74 37.86
CA HIS A 174 -2.51 17.43 38.84
C HIS A 174 -1.32 18.06 38.09
N ASP A 175 -0.44 18.72 38.85
CA ASP A 175 0.81 19.26 38.35
C ASP A 175 1.67 18.18 37.73
N GLN A 176 1.98 17.88 36.68
CA GLN A 176 2.75 16.78 36.06
C GLN A 176 1.95 15.48 35.81
N GLN A 177 0.62 15.51 35.97
CA GLN A 177 -0.21 14.34 35.73
C GLN A 177 -1.36 14.67 34.76
N PHE A 178 -1.47 13.89 33.70
CA PHE A 178 -2.42 14.11 32.60
C PHE A 178 -3.13 12.80 32.30
N THR A 179 -4.32 12.89 31.72
CA THR A 179 -5.09 11.72 31.28
C THR A 179 -5.66 11.96 29.89
N GLY A 180 -5.81 10.87 29.16
CA GLY A 180 -6.46 10.85 27.84
C GLY A 180 -7.24 9.54 27.67
N THR A 181 -8.00 9.48 26.58
CA THR A 181 -8.85 8.33 26.27
C THR A 181 -8.60 7.89 24.84
N ILE A 182 -8.18 6.64 24.67
CA ILE A 182 -8.00 6.01 23.35
C ILE A 182 -9.30 5.32 22.99
N GLN A 183 -9.95 5.77 21.91
CA GLN A 183 -11.17 5.16 21.39
C GLN A 183 -10.84 3.85 20.68
N GLY A 184 -11.67 2.84 20.90
CA GLY A 184 -11.55 1.51 20.29
C GLY A 184 -12.73 1.17 19.40
N PRO A 185 -12.75 -0.07 18.84
CA PRO A 185 -13.84 -0.56 18.00
C PRO A 185 -15.18 -0.54 18.74
N VAL A 186 -16.26 -0.44 17.98
CA VAL A 186 -17.62 -0.51 18.52
C VAL A 186 -17.87 -1.90 19.13
N GLY A 187 -18.31 -1.92 20.37
CA GLY A 187 -18.67 -3.14 21.09
C GLY A 187 -20.17 -3.41 21.02
N MET A 188 -20.54 -4.69 21.12
CA MET A 188 -21.93 -5.14 21.19
C MET A 188 -22.36 -5.32 22.63
N THR A 189 -23.54 -4.82 23.00
CA THR A 189 -24.18 -4.99 24.30
C THR A 189 -25.58 -5.58 24.12
N LEU A 190 -26.24 -5.97 25.22
CA LEU A 190 -27.63 -6.44 25.17
C LEU A 190 -28.63 -5.37 24.67
N THR A 191 -28.27 -4.11 24.80
CA THR A 191 -29.14 -2.97 24.42
C THR A 191 -28.70 -2.27 23.14
N GLY A 192 -27.74 -2.84 22.40
CA GLY A 192 -27.23 -2.30 21.15
C GLY A 192 -25.70 -2.14 21.13
N SER A 193 -25.19 -1.39 20.18
CA SER A 193 -23.77 -1.09 20.04
C SER A 193 -23.35 0.14 20.86
N ARG A 194 -22.11 0.14 21.36
CA ARG A 194 -21.51 1.30 22.00
C ARG A 194 -20.02 1.41 21.69
N PRO A 195 -19.46 2.63 21.65
CA PRO A 195 -18.03 2.83 21.56
C PRO A 195 -17.30 2.18 22.74
N THR A 196 -16.14 1.59 22.47
CA THR A 196 -15.22 1.12 23.52
C THR A 196 -14.06 2.09 23.65
N SER A 197 -13.41 2.11 24.80
CA SER A 197 -12.25 2.96 25.04
C SER A 197 -11.33 2.40 26.11
N VAL A 198 -10.10 2.91 26.11
CA VAL A 198 -9.09 2.64 27.13
C VAL A 198 -8.52 3.98 27.59
N ASN A 199 -8.55 4.25 28.89
CA ASN A 199 -7.94 5.44 29.46
C ASN A 199 -6.45 5.21 29.67
N PHE A 200 -5.67 6.28 29.51
CA PHE A 200 -4.26 6.32 29.89
C PHE A 200 -3.97 7.49 30.81
N GLU A 201 -2.91 7.36 31.58
CA GLU A 201 -2.37 8.39 32.44
C GLU A 201 -0.91 8.66 32.03
N LEU A 202 -0.55 9.92 31.87
CA LEU A 202 0.81 10.39 31.62
C LEU A 202 1.32 11.12 32.85
N ARG A 203 2.42 10.67 33.40
CA ARG A 203 3.09 11.31 34.53
C ARG A 203 4.46 11.81 34.10
N ILE A 204 4.68 13.10 34.16
CA ILE A 204 6.00 13.70 33.87
C ILE A 204 6.93 13.38 35.05
N LEU A 205 8.09 12.81 34.76
CA LEU A 205 9.10 12.42 35.76
C LEU A 205 10.18 13.50 35.91
N ASP A 206 10.65 14.03 34.79
CA ASP A 206 11.68 15.07 34.75
C ASP A 206 11.56 15.94 33.49
N ALA A 207 12.64 16.59 33.05
CA ALA A 207 12.64 17.50 31.89
C ALA A 207 12.53 16.80 30.55
N GLN A 208 12.82 15.50 30.47
CA GLN A 208 12.86 14.73 29.20
C GLN A 208 12.06 13.43 29.29
N ASN A 209 11.68 12.98 30.47
CA ASN A 209 11.09 11.67 30.68
C ASN A 209 9.69 11.77 31.31
N ALA A 210 8.83 10.86 30.84
CA ALA A 210 7.51 10.65 31.41
C ALA A 210 7.20 9.15 31.49
N GLN A 211 6.21 8.81 32.31
CA GLN A 211 5.67 7.47 32.41
C GLN A 211 4.24 7.47 31.87
N LEU A 212 3.98 6.61 30.91
CA LEU A 212 2.66 6.36 30.36
C LEU A 212 2.10 5.08 30.98
N MET A 213 0.95 5.19 31.64
CA MET A 213 0.24 4.08 32.26
C MET A 213 -1.03 3.76 31.47
N ILE A 214 -1.22 2.50 31.07
CA ILE A 214 -2.41 2.03 30.36
C ILE A 214 -2.90 0.76 31.05
N GLY A 215 -3.98 0.88 31.81
CA GLY A 215 -4.49 -0.22 32.62
C GLY A 215 -3.51 -0.64 33.69
N LYS A 216 -2.85 -1.80 33.59
CA LYS A 216 -1.83 -2.30 34.52
C LYS A 216 -0.41 -2.19 33.98
N GLU A 217 -0.26 -1.84 32.70
CA GLU A 217 1.03 -1.74 32.02
C GLU A 217 1.58 -0.31 32.15
N SER A 218 2.90 -0.22 32.22
CA SER A 218 3.63 1.04 32.34
C SER A 218 4.76 1.11 31.35
N TYR A 219 4.89 2.24 30.66
CA TYR A 219 5.88 2.49 29.63
C TYR A 219 6.65 3.78 29.97
N ASN A 220 7.96 3.70 29.98
CA ASN A 220 8.79 4.90 30.09
C ASN A 220 8.92 5.54 28.72
N LEU A 221 8.69 6.82 28.63
CA LEU A 221 8.81 7.63 27.40
C LEU A 221 9.92 8.65 27.59
N THR A 222 10.79 8.75 26.58
CA THR A 222 11.75 9.84 26.44
C THR A 222 11.25 10.79 25.34
N GLN A 223 11.36 12.08 25.57
CA GLN A 223 10.92 13.06 24.56
C GLN A 223 11.66 12.87 23.23
N GLY A 224 10.90 12.81 22.15
CA GLY A 224 11.42 12.64 20.79
C GLY A 224 11.73 11.20 20.38
N GLU A 225 11.57 10.21 21.28
CA GLU A 225 11.84 8.80 21.00
C GLU A 225 10.55 7.98 20.93
N TRP A 226 10.50 7.01 20.00
CA TRP A 226 9.39 6.08 19.89
C TRP A 226 9.39 5.08 21.07
N SER A 227 8.22 4.88 21.66
CA SER A 227 8.03 3.83 22.67
C SER A 227 8.29 2.43 22.09
N PRO A 228 8.52 1.41 22.93
CA PRO A 228 8.30 0.03 22.53
C PRO A 228 6.86 -0.18 21.99
N ILE A 229 6.59 -1.32 21.37
CA ILE A 229 5.23 -1.70 20.97
C ILE A 229 4.33 -1.78 22.22
N ILE A 230 3.25 -1.01 22.21
CA ILE A 230 2.21 -0.96 23.22
C ILE A 230 1.06 -1.87 22.81
N GLU A 231 0.62 -2.76 23.71
CA GLU A 231 -0.57 -3.58 23.52
C GLU A 231 -1.78 -2.95 24.22
N LEU A 232 -2.86 -2.76 23.49
CA LEU A 232 -4.14 -2.27 24.00
C LEU A 232 -5.18 -3.40 24.00
N SER A 233 -6.18 -3.31 24.90
CA SER A 233 -7.24 -4.31 24.99
C SER A 233 -8.60 -3.66 25.18
N PHE A 234 -9.48 -3.79 24.20
CA PHE A 234 -10.84 -3.24 24.18
C PHE A 234 -11.85 -4.32 24.47
N LYS A 235 -12.77 -4.08 25.41
CA LYS A 235 -13.87 -5.00 25.75
C LYS A 235 -15.06 -4.72 24.84
N VAL A 236 -15.22 -5.54 23.79
CA VAL A 236 -16.26 -5.35 22.78
C VAL A 236 -17.59 -6.07 23.09
N GLY A 237 -17.71 -6.73 24.23
CA GLY A 237 -18.94 -7.35 24.72
C GLY A 237 -18.76 -8.82 25.16
N PHE A 238 -19.65 -9.31 26.03
CA PHE A 238 -19.77 -10.75 26.44
C PHE A 238 -18.45 -11.49 26.67
N GLY A 239 -17.47 -10.86 27.30
CA GLY A 239 -16.14 -11.44 27.54
C GLY A 239 -15.19 -11.39 26.35
N ILE A 240 -15.63 -10.91 25.19
CA ILE A 240 -14.80 -10.77 23.99
C ILE A 240 -13.94 -9.52 24.12
N LYS A 241 -12.66 -9.68 23.81
CA LYS A 241 -11.67 -8.58 23.77
C LYS A 241 -11.00 -8.55 22.42
N ILE A 242 -10.93 -7.36 21.81
CA ILE A 242 -10.07 -7.08 20.68
C ILE A 242 -8.77 -6.48 21.23
N LYS A 243 -7.63 -6.96 20.74
CA LYS A 243 -6.34 -6.38 21.04
C LYS A 243 -5.82 -5.58 19.86
N ALA A 244 -5.19 -4.45 20.17
CA ALA A 244 -4.47 -3.62 19.21
C ALA A 244 -3.01 -3.49 19.62
N VAL A 245 -2.18 -3.11 18.64
CA VAL A 245 -0.81 -2.67 18.86
C VAL A 245 -0.62 -1.27 18.30
N THR A 246 0.24 -0.50 18.94
CA THR A 246 0.62 0.84 18.48
C THR A 246 1.99 1.20 19.06
N ARG A 247 2.54 2.33 18.66
CA ARG A 247 3.63 3.04 19.34
C ARG A 247 3.21 4.46 19.63
N VAL A 248 3.85 5.06 20.60
CA VAL A 248 3.64 6.47 20.94
C VAL A 248 4.97 7.19 20.95
N ILE A 249 4.95 8.44 20.53
CA ILE A 249 6.05 9.37 20.71
C ILE A 249 5.55 10.59 21.49
N MET A 250 6.37 11.05 22.38
CA MET A 250 6.14 12.27 23.15
C MET A 250 6.94 13.40 22.51
N ASN A 251 6.26 14.29 21.78
CA ASN A 251 6.91 15.35 21.02
C ASN A 251 7.34 16.52 21.90
N ALA A 252 6.52 16.87 22.88
CA ALA A 252 6.82 17.94 23.82
C ALA A 252 6.42 17.53 25.24
N LEU A 253 7.11 18.11 26.23
CA LEU A 253 6.75 18.04 27.64
C LEU A 253 6.32 19.40 28.19
N ARG A 254 6.87 20.48 27.65
CA ARG A 254 6.65 21.86 28.13
C ARG A 254 6.36 22.78 26.94
N PRO A 255 5.49 23.80 27.09
CA PRO A 255 4.78 24.16 28.32
C PRO A 255 3.67 23.17 28.73
N SER A 256 3.21 22.34 27.77
CA SER A 256 2.25 21.25 27.98
C SER A 256 2.68 20.01 27.17
N PRO A 257 2.41 18.79 27.66
CA PRO A 257 2.77 17.58 26.94
C PRO A 257 1.94 17.41 25.68
N THR A 258 2.61 16.88 24.63
CA THR A 258 1.97 16.39 23.42
C THR A 258 2.41 14.97 23.12
N LEU A 259 1.47 14.14 22.71
CA LEU A 259 1.71 12.74 22.35
C LEU A 259 1.17 12.48 20.95
N TYR A 260 1.89 11.67 20.18
CA TYR A 260 1.41 11.12 18.93
C TYR A 260 1.42 9.60 18.97
N PHE A 261 0.26 8.98 18.80
CA PHE A 261 0.12 7.53 18.66
C PHE A 261 0.02 7.16 17.19
N LEU A 262 0.81 6.19 16.75
CA LEU A 262 0.59 5.56 15.46
C LEU A 262 -0.82 4.96 15.40
N PRO A 263 -1.38 4.70 14.20
CA PRO A 263 -2.65 4.02 14.05
C PRO A 263 -2.77 2.77 14.93
N LEU A 264 -3.97 2.50 15.44
CA LEU A 264 -4.25 1.32 16.25
C LEU A 264 -4.32 0.08 15.37
N GLN A 265 -3.25 -0.68 15.32
CA GLN A 265 -3.08 -1.80 14.40
C GLN A 265 -3.59 -3.12 14.99
N ILE A 266 -3.89 -4.07 14.13
CA ILE A 266 -4.34 -5.41 14.53
C ILE A 266 -3.25 -6.12 15.33
N HIS A 267 -3.60 -6.73 16.48
CA HIS A 267 -2.67 -7.62 17.18
C HIS A 267 -2.60 -8.98 16.44
N PRO A 268 -1.43 -9.46 15.96
CA PRO A 268 -1.35 -10.58 15.03
C PRO A 268 -1.92 -11.89 15.58
N LEU A 269 -1.87 -12.10 16.91
CA LEU A 269 -2.38 -13.31 17.56
C LEU A 269 -3.81 -13.16 18.12
N ARG A 270 -4.38 -11.95 18.10
CA ARG A 270 -5.69 -11.61 18.68
C ARG A 270 -6.51 -10.69 17.77
N SER A 271 -6.32 -10.84 16.48
CA SER A 271 -7.08 -10.13 15.44
C SER A 271 -8.54 -10.59 15.40
N PRO A 272 -9.49 -9.68 15.09
CA PRO A 272 -10.86 -10.04 14.76
C PRO A 272 -10.98 -10.74 13.38
N TRP A 273 -9.96 -10.64 12.53
CA TRP A 273 -9.89 -11.23 11.20
C TRP A 273 -8.67 -12.15 11.07
N PRO A 274 -8.66 -13.08 10.09
CA PRO A 274 -7.46 -13.88 9.79
C PRO A 274 -6.29 -12.98 9.34
N TYR A 275 -5.37 -12.65 10.27
CA TYR A 275 -4.24 -11.78 9.98
C TYR A 275 -3.20 -12.50 9.11
N GLY A 276 -2.71 -13.65 9.54
CA GLY A 276 -1.72 -14.45 8.83
C GLY A 276 -1.87 -15.93 9.18
N THR A 277 -1.07 -16.80 8.59
CA THR A 277 -1.17 -18.26 8.76
C THR A 277 0.19 -18.95 8.69
N PRO A 278 0.41 -20.08 9.41
CA PRO A 278 -0.41 -20.57 10.52
C PRO A 278 -0.19 -19.75 11.80
N LYS A 279 -1.10 -19.85 12.74
CA LYS A 279 -1.02 -19.10 14.01
C LYS A 279 0.23 -19.44 14.86
N SER A 280 0.75 -20.66 14.73
CA SER A 280 2.00 -21.08 15.36
C SER A 280 3.19 -20.31 14.83
N PHE A 281 3.25 -20.07 13.52
CA PHE A 281 4.28 -19.26 12.87
C PHE A 281 4.21 -17.80 13.34
N LEU A 282 3.02 -17.20 13.33
CA LEU A 282 2.84 -15.84 13.84
C LEU A 282 3.28 -15.71 15.29
N LYS A 283 3.00 -16.73 16.13
CA LYS A 283 3.43 -16.77 17.52
C LYS A 283 4.96 -16.87 17.65
N ASP A 284 5.60 -17.65 16.79
CA ASP A 284 7.05 -17.77 16.77
C ASP A 284 7.70 -16.43 16.41
N VAL A 285 7.27 -15.78 15.32
CA VAL A 285 7.77 -14.47 14.91
C VAL A 285 7.57 -13.44 16.03
N TRP A 286 6.36 -13.33 16.59
CA TRP A 286 6.02 -12.38 17.64
C TRP A 286 6.88 -12.52 18.90
N ASN A 287 7.18 -13.75 19.29
CA ASN A 287 7.91 -14.03 20.52
C ASN A 287 9.44 -14.03 20.34
N ASN A 288 9.92 -14.46 19.18
CA ASN A 288 11.33 -14.78 18.96
C ASN A 288 12.05 -13.83 17.99
N ALA A 289 11.34 -13.24 16.99
CA ALA A 289 11.88 -12.14 16.19
C ALA A 289 11.48 -10.77 16.78
N GLY A 290 10.56 -10.77 17.76
CA GLY A 290 10.12 -9.57 18.46
C GLY A 290 8.75 -9.06 17.97
N ARG A 291 8.20 -8.14 18.77
CA ARG A 291 6.91 -7.49 18.45
C ARG A 291 7.08 -6.53 17.28
N TYR A 292 6.07 -6.43 16.43
CA TYR A 292 6.13 -5.62 15.20
C TYR A 292 4.81 -4.90 14.90
N LEU A 293 4.89 -3.89 14.06
CA LEU A 293 3.75 -3.17 13.51
C LEU A 293 3.10 -3.99 12.41
N THR A 294 1.78 -4.03 12.38
CA THR A 294 1.00 -4.97 11.56
C THR A 294 0.13 -4.30 10.50
N LEU A 295 0.04 -2.98 10.49
CA LEU A 295 -0.65 -2.24 9.43
C LEU A 295 0.01 -2.53 8.08
N GLY A 296 -0.75 -2.55 7.00
CA GLY A 296 -0.20 -2.74 5.67
C GLY A 296 0.69 -1.59 5.20
N TRP A 297 0.53 -0.43 5.83
CA TRP A 297 1.34 0.78 5.64
C TRP A 297 1.72 1.33 7.01
N PRO A 298 2.71 0.74 7.69
CA PRO A 298 3.01 1.11 9.06
C PRO A 298 3.92 2.35 9.21
N GLN A 299 4.59 2.78 8.13
CA GLN A 299 5.36 4.03 8.06
C GLN A 299 4.37 5.20 7.87
N ASP A 300 4.18 5.99 8.90
CA ASP A 300 3.10 6.99 8.96
C ASP A 300 3.43 8.26 8.19
N THR A 301 3.23 8.22 6.87
CA THR A 301 3.42 9.36 5.97
C THR A 301 2.44 10.50 6.27
N THR A 302 1.20 10.20 6.67
CA THR A 302 0.20 11.21 7.04
C THR A 302 0.65 12.01 8.25
N GLY A 303 1.14 11.35 9.31
CA GLY A 303 1.65 12.04 10.49
C GLY A 303 2.86 12.94 10.18
N LEU A 304 3.69 12.54 9.20
CA LEU A 304 4.79 13.37 8.70
C LEU A 304 4.29 14.57 7.89
N GLU A 305 3.40 14.37 6.92
CA GLU A 305 2.84 15.44 6.08
C GLU A 305 2.13 16.51 6.90
N GLU A 306 1.40 16.12 7.91
CA GLU A 306 0.67 17.02 8.80
C GLU A 306 1.54 17.64 9.91
N GLY A 307 2.84 17.26 9.96
CA GLY A 307 3.81 17.82 10.91
C GLY A 307 3.65 17.33 12.34
N PHE A 308 2.93 16.23 12.57
CA PHE A 308 2.81 15.61 13.92
C PHE A 308 4.04 14.80 14.30
N ILE A 309 4.83 14.36 13.32
CA ILE A 309 6.15 13.74 13.51
C ILE A 309 7.17 14.42 12.60
N SER A 310 8.43 14.45 13.03
CA SER A 310 9.54 15.01 12.25
C SER A 310 10.11 13.99 11.26
N ASP A 311 10.94 14.47 10.31
CA ASP A 311 11.70 13.66 9.36
C ASP A 311 12.48 12.54 10.09
N ASP A 312 13.24 12.90 11.14
CA ASP A 312 14.04 11.94 11.90
C ASP A 312 13.18 10.89 12.62
N GLN A 313 12.02 11.29 13.13
CA GLN A 313 11.09 10.39 13.77
C GLN A 313 10.45 9.43 12.76
N PHE A 314 10.12 9.92 11.57
CA PHE A 314 9.63 9.09 10.48
C PHE A 314 10.70 8.12 9.99
N LEU A 315 11.91 8.58 9.74
CA LEU A 315 13.03 7.73 9.31
C LEU A 315 13.35 6.66 10.37
N THR A 316 13.29 7.01 11.65
CA THR A 316 13.48 6.06 12.75
C THR A 316 12.44 4.92 12.72
N ILE A 317 11.16 5.24 12.45
CA ILE A 317 10.13 4.18 12.35
C ILE A 317 10.33 3.31 11.09
N CYS A 318 10.75 3.91 9.97
CA CYS A 318 11.13 3.17 8.76
C CYS A 318 12.28 2.20 9.02
N ASP A 319 13.32 2.65 9.72
CA ASP A 319 14.47 1.81 10.11
C ASP A 319 14.03 0.64 10.99
N GLN A 320 13.22 0.89 12.02
CA GLN A 320 12.76 -0.15 12.93
C GLN A 320 11.88 -1.21 12.25
N ILE A 321 11.07 -0.80 11.27
CA ILE A 321 10.27 -1.71 10.45
C ILE A 321 11.18 -2.56 9.57
N PHE A 322 12.13 -1.96 8.90
CA PHE A 322 13.10 -2.65 8.05
C PHE A 322 13.91 -3.67 8.86
N ASP A 323 14.46 -3.27 9.99
CA ASP A 323 15.31 -4.11 10.85
C ASP A 323 14.53 -5.31 11.40
N HIS A 324 13.25 -5.13 11.77
CA HIS A 324 12.40 -6.26 12.19
C HIS A 324 12.14 -7.25 11.04
N ARG A 325 11.88 -6.76 9.82
CA ARG A 325 11.69 -7.62 8.64
C ARG A 325 12.97 -8.38 8.31
N GLU A 326 14.12 -7.70 8.35
CA GLU A 326 15.42 -8.34 8.19
C GLU A 326 15.67 -9.43 9.23
N LEU A 327 15.47 -9.12 10.52
CA LEU A 327 15.64 -10.11 11.60
C LEU A 327 14.75 -11.34 11.39
N THR A 328 13.50 -11.13 10.99
CA THR A 328 12.57 -12.24 10.70
C THR A 328 13.05 -13.08 9.52
N LEU A 329 13.48 -12.44 8.44
CA LEU A 329 14.02 -13.13 7.26
C LEU A 329 15.26 -13.95 7.62
N MET A 330 16.26 -13.36 8.33
CA MET A 330 17.49 -14.04 8.71
C MET A 330 17.22 -15.29 9.53
N ARG A 331 16.31 -15.24 10.51
CA ARG A 331 15.90 -16.40 11.31
C ARG A 331 15.28 -17.51 10.47
N LEU A 332 14.49 -17.17 9.46
CA LEU A 332 13.91 -18.17 8.55
C LEU A 332 14.96 -18.77 7.63
N LEU A 333 15.92 -17.98 7.15
CA LEU A 333 17.02 -18.44 6.31
C LEU A 333 17.93 -19.44 7.02
N GLU A 334 18.14 -19.30 8.33
CA GLU A 334 18.93 -20.25 9.13
C GLU A 334 18.35 -21.69 9.06
N ASN A 335 17.02 -21.81 8.97
CA ASN A 335 16.30 -23.09 8.95
C ASN A 335 15.65 -23.38 7.59
N TYR A 336 16.00 -22.62 6.55
CA TYR A 336 15.45 -22.82 5.22
C TYR A 336 16.05 -24.07 4.57
N GLU A 337 15.22 -25.01 4.16
CA GLU A 337 15.65 -26.26 3.51
C GLU A 337 15.23 -26.30 2.04
N GLU A 338 13.96 -25.94 1.76
CA GLU A 338 13.37 -26.00 0.42
C GLU A 338 12.12 -25.08 0.31
N GLY A 339 11.55 -25.01 -0.87
CA GLY A 339 10.33 -24.28 -1.17
C GLY A 339 10.58 -22.85 -1.66
N VAL A 340 9.56 -22.00 -1.53
CA VAL A 340 9.62 -20.56 -1.86
C VAL A 340 9.55 -19.74 -0.58
N LEU A 341 10.59 -18.97 -0.30
CA LEU A 341 10.64 -17.99 0.79
C LEU A 341 10.76 -16.59 0.21
N ALA A 342 9.75 -15.75 0.44
CA ALA A 342 9.77 -14.37 -0.04
C ALA A 342 9.56 -13.36 1.10
N CYS A 343 10.27 -12.24 1.03
CA CYS A 343 10.16 -11.13 1.98
C CYS A 343 10.18 -9.78 1.24
N ILE A 344 9.15 -8.97 1.47
CA ILE A 344 9.05 -7.61 0.92
C ILE A 344 9.61 -6.60 1.92
N PHE A 345 10.43 -5.69 1.41
CA PHE A 345 10.96 -4.52 2.12
C PHE A 345 10.42 -3.27 1.43
N ASP A 346 9.44 -2.58 2.05
CA ASP A 346 8.71 -1.45 1.48
C ASP A 346 9.12 -0.07 2.03
N SER A 347 10.08 -0.02 2.96
CA SER A 347 10.48 1.25 3.57
C SER A 347 11.13 2.21 2.57
N LEU A 348 11.83 1.71 1.53
CA LEU A 348 12.44 2.56 0.51
C LEU A 348 11.38 3.33 -0.29
N ASP A 349 10.28 2.69 -0.66
CA ASP A 349 9.17 3.34 -1.34
C ASP A 349 8.65 4.52 -0.52
N ARG A 350 8.37 4.32 0.77
CA ARG A 350 7.90 5.36 1.68
C ARG A 350 8.88 6.51 1.84
N VAL A 351 10.18 6.19 1.92
CA VAL A 351 11.25 7.18 1.98
C VAL A 351 11.36 7.96 0.67
N GLN A 352 11.21 7.32 -0.47
CA GLN A 352 11.26 8.01 -1.76
C GLN A 352 10.08 8.95 -1.96
N HIS A 353 8.85 8.57 -1.58
CA HIS A 353 7.70 9.46 -1.63
C HIS A 353 7.96 10.79 -0.90
N MET A 354 8.58 10.70 0.29
CA MET A 354 8.77 11.86 1.17
C MET A 354 10.07 12.64 0.90
N PHE A 355 11.13 11.98 0.41
CA PHE A 355 12.47 12.58 0.42
C PHE A 355 13.17 12.66 -0.94
N LEU A 356 12.76 11.93 -1.97
CA LEU A 356 13.50 11.87 -3.24
C LEU A 356 13.65 13.25 -3.91
N ARG A 357 12.62 14.10 -3.83
CA ARG A 357 12.66 15.45 -4.42
C ARG A 357 13.66 16.37 -3.70
N GLU A 358 13.73 16.32 -2.37
CA GLU A 358 14.44 17.32 -1.56
C GLU A 358 15.69 16.77 -0.85
N ARG A 359 15.71 15.48 -0.50
CA ARG A 359 16.74 14.84 0.32
C ARG A 359 17.29 13.58 -0.35
N LYS A 360 17.92 13.75 -1.51
CA LYS A 360 18.53 12.62 -2.28
C LYS A 360 19.58 11.87 -1.47
N ASP A 361 20.25 12.54 -0.53
CA ASP A 361 21.20 11.94 0.40
C ASP A 361 20.57 10.85 1.28
N VAL A 362 19.37 11.10 1.77
CA VAL A 362 18.59 10.12 2.55
C VAL A 362 18.25 8.91 1.68
N VAL A 363 17.75 9.14 0.48
CA VAL A 363 17.39 8.05 -0.44
C VAL A 363 18.60 7.21 -0.81
N GLU A 364 19.75 7.82 -1.15
CA GLU A 364 21.01 7.11 -1.46
C GLU A 364 21.46 6.22 -0.28
N ALA A 365 21.31 6.70 0.98
CA ALA A 365 21.64 5.91 2.16
C ALA A 365 20.75 4.66 2.27
N TRP A 366 19.48 4.75 1.91
CA TRP A 366 18.57 3.60 1.89
C TRP A 366 18.95 2.58 0.80
N TYR A 367 19.35 3.01 -0.40
CA TYR A 367 19.89 2.08 -1.42
C TYR A 367 21.09 1.29 -0.90
N MET A 368 22.02 1.96 -0.19
CA MET A 368 23.16 1.29 0.43
C MET A 368 22.73 0.33 1.56
N LYS A 369 21.65 0.64 2.31
CA LYS A 369 21.09 -0.26 3.32
C LYS A 369 20.53 -1.55 2.69
N TYR A 370 19.86 -1.44 1.53
CA TYR A 370 19.35 -2.58 0.76
C TYR A 370 20.49 -3.43 0.16
N ASP A 371 21.55 -2.79 -0.33
CA ASP A 371 22.77 -3.47 -0.77
C ASP A 371 23.40 -4.30 0.37
N ALA A 372 23.49 -3.71 1.56
CA ALA A 372 24.01 -4.39 2.73
C ALA A 372 23.14 -5.58 3.17
N LEU A 373 21.80 -5.46 3.08
CA LEU A 373 20.88 -6.58 3.31
C LEU A 373 21.17 -7.74 2.35
N LEU A 374 21.29 -7.46 1.05
CA LEU A 374 21.64 -8.50 0.08
C LEU A 374 22.97 -9.17 0.44
N GLY A 375 23.99 -8.41 0.84
CA GLY A 375 25.27 -8.96 1.26
C GLY A 375 25.15 -9.94 2.43
N ARG A 376 24.30 -9.65 3.42
CA ARG A 376 24.04 -10.56 4.55
C ARG A 376 23.30 -11.82 4.11
N VAL A 377 22.28 -11.70 3.25
CA VAL A 377 21.56 -12.86 2.69
C VAL A 377 22.50 -13.74 1.86
N GLN A 378 23.30 -13.14 0.96
CA GLN A 378 24.28 -13.87 0.16
C GLN A 378 25.28 -14.64 1.04
N ASN A 379 25.76 -14.05 2.13
CA ASN A 379 26.68 -14.71 3.04
C ASN A 379 26.05 -15.98 3.66
N ILE A 380 24.79 -15.93 4.07
CA ILE A 380 24.07 -17.12 4.58
C ILE A 380 23.95 -18.17 3.47
N VAL A 381 23.48 -17.78 2.28
CA VAL A 381 23.27 -18.69 1.15
C VAL A 381 24.58 -19.34 0.71
N GLN A 382 25.68 -18.58 0.58
CA GLN A 382 26.97 -19.06 0.10
C GLN A 382 27.63 -20.04 1.07
N ASN A 383 27.40 -19.91 2.38
CA ASN A 383 27.96 -20.81 3.39
C ASN A 383 27.18 -22.14 3.53
N ARG A 384 26.13 -22.34 2.75
CA ARG A 384 25.35 -23.60 2.76
C ARG A 384 25.97 -24.65 1.83
N PRO A 385 25.90 -25.95 2.19
CA PRO A 385 26.36 -27.04 1.31
C PRO A 385 25.61 -27.12 -0.02
N ASP A 386 24.32 -26.70 -0.02
CA ASP A 386 23.39 -26.71 -1.16
C ASP A 386 23.30 -25.37 -1.88
N ASN A 387 24.24 -24.47 -1.69
CA ASN A 387 24.19 -23.12 -2.21
C ASN A 387 24.01 -23.04 -3.73
N GLY A 388 24.55 -24.01 -4.49
CA GLY A 388 24.43 -24.10 -5.95
C GLY A 388 22.98 -24.29 -6.45
N ASP A 389 22.12 -24.91 -5.64
CA ASP A 389 20.75 -25.24 -6.00
C ASP A 389 19.73 -24.13 -5.63
N ILE A 390 20.19 -23.09 -4.91
CA ILE A 390 19.30 -22.02 -4.44
C ILE A 390 19.19 -20.95 -5.50
N GLN A 391 17.97 -20.72 -6.01
CA GLN A 391 17.63 -19.56 -6.79
C GLN A 391 17.42 -18.37 -5.85
N LEU A 392 18.24 -17.33 -5.99
CA LEU A 392 18.09 -16.05 -5.29
C LEU A 392 17.65 -14.99 -6.29
N ILE A 393 16.48 -14.42 -6.04
CA ILE A 393 15.88 -13.36 -6.85
C ILE A 393 15.78 -12.11 -5.98
N VAL A 394 16.26 -10.97 -6.49
CA VAL A 394 15.96 -9.64 -5.96
C VAL A 394 15.13 -8.93 -7.02
N ILE A 395 13.97 -8.40 -6.64
CA ILE A 395 13.04 -7.81 -7.59
C ILE A 395 12.37 -6.58 -7.03
N SER A 396 12.15 -5.57 -7.88
CA SER A 396 11.33 -4.40 -7.58
C SER A 396 10.07 -4.43 -8.43
N ASP A 397 8.99 -3.97 -7.86
CA ASP A 397 7.67 -3.88 -8.49
C ASP A 397 7.51 -2.67 -9.41
N HIS A 398 8.28 -1.59 -9.20
CA HIS A 398 8.39 -0.39 -10.04
C HIS A 398 9.62 0.44 -9.69
N GLY A 399 9.96 1.41 -10.55
CA GLY A 399 10.89 2.49 -10.28
C GLY A 399 10.19 3.71 -9.67
N PHE A 400 10.82 4.89 -9.75
CA PHE A 400 10.34 6.09 -9.09
C PHE A 400 10.66 7.38 -9.87
N GLY A 401 9.93 8.48 -9.57
CA GLY A 401 10.20 9.78 -10.18
C GLY A 401 9.67 10.95 -9.35
N GLU A 402 10.17 12.16 -9.65
CA GLU A 402 9.68 13.38 -9.02
C GLU A 402 8.22 13.66 -9.45
N PHE A 403 7.40 14.13 -8.52
CA PHE A 403 6.00 14.48 -8.70
C PHE A 403 5.81 15.98 -8.51
N ASN A 404 5.72 16.72 -9.61
CA ASN A 404 5.73 18.17 -9.61
C ASN A 404 4.35 18.79 -9.84
N TYR A 405 3.44 18.09 -10.52
CA TYR A 405 2.12 18.57 -10.91
C TYR A 405 1.02 17.55 -10.65
N LYS A 406 0.01 17.95 -9.90
CA LYS A 406 -1.24 17.21 -9.67
C LYS A 406 -2.16 17.35 -10.87
N VAL A 407 -2.69 16.25 -11.39
CA VAL A 407 -3.61 16.21 -12.53
C VAL A 407 -5.01 15.89 -12.08
N ASN A 408 -5.95 16.80 -12.28
CA ASN A 408 -7.39 16.62 -12.03
C ASN A 408 -8.07 16.09 -13.30
N LEU A 409 -8.03 14.76 -13.49
CA LEU A 409 -8.44 14.13 -14.73
C LEU A 409 -9.95 14.32 -15.03
N ASN A 410 -10.82 14.26 -14.00
CA ASN A 410 -12.24 14.54 -14.18
C ASN A 410 -12.53 16.02 -14.52
N ARG A 411 -11.69 16.96 -14.04
CA ARG A 411 -11.77 18.37 -14.48
C ARG A 411 -11.42 18.51 -15.96
N TRP A 412 -10.35 17.81 -16.41
CA TRP A 412 -10.01 17.77 -17.81
C TRP A 412 -11.14 17.16 -18.66
N LEU A 413 -11.73 16.02 -18.22
CA LEU A 413 -12.87 15.40 -18.91
C LEU A 413 -14.09 16.33 -19.00
N LEU A 414 -14.35 17.11 -17.94
CA LEU A 414 -15.42 18.11 -17.92
C LEU A 414 -15.18 19.23 -18.94
N ASN A 415 -13.98 19.80 -18.95
CA ASN A 415 -13.63 20.91 -19.85
C ASN A 415 -13.62 20.48 -21.32
N HIS A 416 -13.35 19.19 -21.60
CA HIS A 416 -13.36 18.62 -22.95
C HIS A 416 -14.73 18.00 -23.35
N GLY A 417 -15.76 18.16 -22.49
CA GLY A 417 -17.11 17.71 -22.77
C GLY A 417 -17.32 16.20 -22.75
N TYR A 418 -16.43 15.44 -22.10
CA TYR A 418 -16.61 14.02 -21.85
C TYR A 418 -17.39 13.73 -20.58
N LEU A 419 -17.26 14.58 -19.57
CA LEU A 419 -18.02 14.56 -18.32
C LEU A 419 -18.98 15.76 -18.28
N SER A 420 -20.11 15.61 -17.63
CA SER A 420 -21.13 16.66 -17.47
C SER A 420 -21.57 16.76 -16.02
N THR A 421 -21.83 17.98 -15.55
CA THR A 421 -22.37 18.27 -14.22
C THR A 421 -23.43 19.37 -14.30
N ASN A 422 -24.40 19.33 -13.40
CA ASN A 422 -25.35 20.43 -13.17
C ASN A 422 -24.99 21.29 -11.96
N ASP A 423 -23.80 21.03 -11.36
CA ASP A 423 -23.31 21.81 -10.23
C ASP A 423 -22.53 23.03 -10.76
N ASP A 424 -22.93 24.22 -10.33
CA ASP A 424 -22.26 25.48 -10.71
C ASP A 424 -20.96 25.75 -9.92
N ARG A 425 -20.59 24.86 -8.99
CA ARG A 425 -19.33 24.97 -8.24
C ARG A 425 -18.13 24.71 -9.15
N GLU A 426 -17.05 25.40 -8.89
CA GLU A 426 -15.81 25.23 -9.63
C GLU A 426 -15.13 23.89 -9.34
N ASP A 427 -15.21 23.39 -8.09
CA ASP A 427 -14.83 22.03 -7.70
C ASP A 427 -16.04 21.10 -7.74
N GLY A 428 -15.84 19.81 -7.86
CA GLY A 428 -16.96 18.88 -7.91
C GLY A 428 -16.63 17.47 -7.42
N LYS A 429 -17.71 16.77 -7.12
CA LYS A 429 -17.67 15.40 -6.64
C LYS A 429 -18.44 14.47 -7.57
N LEU A 430 -18.12 13.19 -7.53
CA LEU A 430 -18.75 12.17 -8.35
C LEU A 430 -20.29 12.14 -8.24
N ASN A 431 -20.84 12.52 -7.08
CA ASN A 431 -22.27 12.59 -6.85
C ASN A 431 -22.97 13.77 -7.56
N SER A 432 -22.23 14.76 -8.06
CA SER A 432 -22.76 15.89 -8.83
C SER A 432 -22.75 15.65 -10.36
N VAL A 433 -22.28 14.49 -10.82
CA VAL A 433 -22.20 14.13 -12.23
C VAL A 433 -23.58 13.88 -12.82
N THR A 434 -23.83 14.45 -14.01
CA THR A 434 -25.01 14.15 -14.83
C THR A 434 -24.72 12.97 -15.72
N TRP A 435 -25.03 11.77 -15.25
CA TRP A 435 -24.67 10.52 -15.89
C TRP A 435 -25.29 10.31 -17.27
N GLU A 436 -26.49 10.83 -17.49
CA GLU A 436 -27.25 10.69 -18.75
C GLU A 436 -26.54 11.35 -19.94
N THR A 437 -25.59 12.25 -19.69
CA THR A 437 -24.84 12.99 -20.72
C THR A 437 -23.33 12.81 -20.58
N THR A 438 -22.85 12.18 -19.50
CA THR A 438 -21.43 11.88 -19.27
C THR A 438 -21.00 10.67 -20.07
N ARG A 439 -20.02 10.84 -20.97
CA ARG A 439 -19.48 9.77 -21.81
C ARG A 439 -18.30 9.02 -21.19
N ALA A 440 -17.48 9.71 -20.39
CA ALA A 440 -16.31 9.14 -19.72
C ALA A 440 -16.09 9.81 -18.36
N TYR A 441 -15.53 9.06 -17.43
CA TYR A 441 -15.22 9.50 -16.06
C TYR A 441 -13.99 8.75 -15.53
N ALA A 442 -13.25 9.35 -14.59
CA ALA A 442 -12.09 8.78 -13.96
C ALA A 442 -12.39 8.39 -12.51
N ILE A 443 -11.96 7.22 -12.09
CA ILE A 443 -11.85 6.73 -10.70
C ILE A 443 -10.57 5.89 -10.67
N GLY A 444 -9.74 6.07 -9.66
CA GLY A 444 -8.39 5.51 -9.59
C GLY A 444 -7.34 6.49 -10.13
N LEU A 445 -6.07 6.13 -9.98
CA LEU A 445 -4.97 7.06 -10.28
C LEU A 445 -4.65 7.14 -11.78
N ASN A 446 -4.85 6.04 -12.51
CA ASN A 446 -4.50 5.96 -13.92
C ASN A 446 -5.69 5.59 -14.83
N SER A 447 -6.90 5.55 -14.30
CA SER A 447 -8.03 4.85 -14.89
C SER A 447 -9.13 5.78 -15.40
N ILE A 448 -9.54 5.61 -16.67
CA ILE A 448 -10.74 6.21 -17.25
C ILE A 448 -11.70 5.09 -17.68
N TYR A 449 -12.96 5.27 -17.33
CA TYR A 449 -14.07 4.40 -17.69
C TYR A 449 -15.03 5.11 -18.65
N LEU A 450 -15.50 4.41 -19.66
CA LEU A 450 -16.60 4.87 -20.48
C LEU A 450 -17.93 4.56 -19.77
N ASN A 451 -18.86 5.49 -19.84
CA ASN A 451 -20.21 5.31 -19.32
C ASN A 451 -21.07 4.51 -20.33
N LEU A 452 -20.76 3.20 -20.46
CA LEU A 452 -21.37 2.33 -21.46
C LEU A 452 -22.80 1.94 -21.12
N ASP A 453 -23.69 2.01 -22.09
CA ASP A 453 -25.04 1.47 -21.99
C ASP A 453 -25.00 -0.05 -21.74
N GLY A 454 -25.81 -0.52 -20.81
CA GLY A 454 -25.87 -1.93 -20.41
C GLY A 454 -24.75 -2.40 -19.46
N ARG A 455 -23.71 -1.57 -19.19
CA ARG A 455 -22.64 -1.88 -18.22
C ARG A 455 -22.72 -0.99 -16.99
N GLU A 456 -22.78 0.33 -17.18
CA GLU A 456 -22.95 1.30 -16.09
C GLU A 456 -24.44 1.53 -15.77
N GLY A 457 -24.72 1.88 -14.50
CA GLY A 457 -26.11 2.02 -14.01
C GLY A 457 -26.95 3.04 -14.77
N ARG A 458 -26.36 4.09 -15.34
CA ARG A 458 -26.97 5.12 -16.19
C ARG A 458 -26.11 5.37 -17.44
N GLY A 459 -25.66 4.29 -18.06
CA GLY A 459 -24.82 4.34 -19.25
C GLY A 459 -25.48 5.06 -20.42
N CYS A 460 -24.76 5.93 -21.11
CA CYS A 460 -25.24 6.70 -22.25
C CYS A 460 -24.43 6.50 -23.53
N VAL A 461 -23.28 5.82 -23.48
CA VAL A 461 -22.47 5.51 -24.64
C VAL A 461 -22.91 4.15 -25.20
N PRO A 462 -23.48 4.08 -26.41
CA PRO A 462 -23.80 2.82 -27.05
C PRO A 462 -22.53 1.97 -27.29
N VAL A 463 -22.65 0.66 -27.18
CA VAL A 463 -21.51 -0.27 -27.34
C VAL A 463 -20.79 -0.10 -28.67
N GLU A 464 -21.54 0.15 -29.76
CA GLU A 464 -21.00 0.40 -31.10
C GLU A 464 -20.23 1.72 -31.22
N LYS A 465 -20.38 2.64 -30.25
CA LYS A 465 -19.62 3.90 -30.15
C LYS A 465 -18.42 3.83 -29.20
N LYS A 466 -18.22 2.68 -28.57
CA LYS A 466 -17.13 2.48 -27.59
C LYS A 466 -15.78 2.89 -28.17
N GLU A 467 -15.41 2.29 -29.29
CA GLU A 467 -14.09 2.51 -29.92
C GLU A 467 -13.91 3.95 -30.41
N GLU A 468 -14.94 4.55 -31.02
CA GLU A 468 -14.91 5.95 -31.46
C GLU A 468 -14.67 6.89 -30.26
N THR A 469 -15.32 6.63 -29.12
CA THR A 469 -15.14 7.42 -27.91
C THR A 469 -13.74 7.24 -27.32
N ILE A 470 -13.23 6.01 -27.27
CA ILE A 470 -11.84 5.72 -26.82
C ILE A 470 -10.85 6.51 -27.65
N GLN A 471 -10.94 6.45 -29.00
CA GLN A 471 -10.01 7.12 -29.89
C GLN A 471 -10.10 8.65 -29.77
N SER A 472 -11.28 9.19 -29.49
CA SER A 472 -11.45 10.63 -29.24
C SER A 472 -10.74 11.07 -27.95
N VAL A 473 -10.99 10.37 -26.84
CA VAL A 473 -10.31 10.65 -25.55
C VAL A 473 -8.79 10.48 -25.69
N ARG A 474 -8.33 9.40 -26.33
CA ARG A 474 -6.91 9.11 -26.56
C ARG A 474 -6.21 10.24 -27.30
N ARG A 475 -6.79 10.70 -28.42
CA ARG A 475 -6.24 11.80 -29.22
C ARG A 475 -6.12 13.08 -28.41
N ASP A 476 -7.15 13.44 -27.66
CA ASP A 476 -7.19 14.69 -26.91
C ASP A 476 -6.25 14.65 -25.69
N LEU A 477 -6.13 13.51 -25.00
CA LEU A 477 -5.14 13.29 -23.92
C LEU A 477 -3.70 13.42 -24.42
N LEU A 478 -3.37 12.82 -25.56
CA LEU A 478 -2.02 12.90 -26.14
C LEU A 478 -1.65 14.30 -26.62
N ALA A 479 -2.64 15.14 -26.92
CA ALA A 479 -2.44 16.55 -27.27
C ALA A 479 -2.27 17.48 -26.07
N TRP A 480 -2.58 17.01 -24.85
CA TRP A 480 -2.59 17.82 -23.64
C TRP A 480 -1.18 18.25 -23.20
N LYS A 481 -1.00 19.55 -23.02
CA LYS A 481 0.26 20.17 -22.58
C LYS A 481 0.10 20.77 -21.20
N GLY A 482 1.11 20.55 -20.38
CA GLY A 482 1.19 21.14 -19.05
C GLY A 482 1.74 22.57 -19.03
N PRO A 483 1.78 23.17 -17.83
CA PRO A 483 2.28 24.54 -17.66
C PRO A 483 3.77 24.72 -18.06
N ASP A 484 4.55 23.64 -18.03
CA ASP A 484 5.95 23.61 -18.46
C ASP A 484 6.13 23.37 -19.97
N GLY A 485 5.02 23.26 -20.73
CA GLY A 485 4.99 23.00 -22.16
C GLY A 485 5.23 21.53 -22.56
N LYS A 486 5.49 20.65 -21.59
CA LYS A 486 5.64 19.21 -21.86
C LYS A 486 4.29 18.52 -22.01
N PRO A 487 4.25 17.35 -22.68
CA PRO A 487 3.05 16.49 -22.64
C PRO A 487 2.74 16.09 -21.19
N VAL A 488 1.47 16.19 -20.79
CA VAL A 488 1.00 15.67 -19.49
C VAL A 488 0.93 14.15 -19.52
N VAL A 489 0.56 13.60 -20.66
CA VAL A 489 0.37 12.17 -20.90
C VAL A 489 1.42 11.68 -21.88
N ASN A 490 2.17 10.65 -21.51
CA ASN A 490 3.18 9.99 -22.31
C ASN A 490 2.54 8.93 -23.22
N ARG A 491 1.69 8.07 -22.64
CA ARG A 491 0.95 7.04 -23.37
C ARG A 491 -0.50 6.98 -22.93
N VAL A 492 -1.35 6.56 -23.85
CA VAL A 492 -2.73 6.18 -23.56
C VAL A 492 -2.93 4.76 -24.05
N LEU A 493 -3.20 3.86 -23.14
CA LEU A 493 -3.37 2.44 -23.40
C LEU A 493 -4.86 2.07 -23.30
N THR A 494 -5.34 1.23 -24.19
CA THR A 494 -6.70 0.71 -24.14
C THR A 494 -6.75 -0.57 -23.30
N GLN A 495 -7.93 -0.90 -22.78
CA GLN A 495 -8.20 -2.13 -22.04
C GLN A 495 -7.64 -3.36 -22.74
N THR A 496 -7.88 -3.49 -24.05
CA THR A 496 -7.46 -4.66 -24.85
C THR A 496 -5.98 -4.70 -25.19
N GLU A 497 -5.27 -3.56 -25.07
CA GLU A 497 -3.82 -3.51 -25.26
C GLU A 497 -3.06 -4.04 -24.04
N VAL A 498 -3.64 -3.97 -22.84
CA VAL A 498 -2.91 -4.25 -21.58
C VAL A 498 -3.52 -5.35 -20.71
N PHE A 499 -4.79 -5.69 -20.88
CA PHE A 499 -5.46 -6.68 -20.05
C PHE A 499 -5.89 -7.91 -20.84
N ASP A 500 -5.59 -9.08 -20.30
CA ASP A 500 -6.05 -10.38 -20.79
C ASP A 500 -6.42 -11.25 -19.59
N GLY A 501 -7.65 -11.78 -19.60
CA GLY A 501 -8.13 -12.67 -18.57
C GLY A 501 -9.62 -12.48 -18.24
N PRO A 502 -10.13 -13.28 -17.31
CA PRO A 502 -11.57 -13.33 -17.01
C PRO A 502 -12.12 -12.07 -16.35
N TYR A 503 -11.27 -11.18 -15.85
CA TYR A 503 -11.67 -9.95 -15.16
C TYR A 503 -11.50 -8.69 -16.02
N THR A 504 -11.05 -8.81 -17.26
CA THR A 504 -10.76 -7.67 -18.15
C THR A 504 -11.92 -6.67 -18.24
N GLU A 505 -13.17 -7.12 -18.34
CA GLU A 505 -14.35 -6.26 -18.45
C GLU A 505 -14.59 -5.32 -17.25
N TYR A 506 -14.02 -5.66 -16.09
CA TYR A 506 -14.11 -4.84 -14.88
C TYR A 506 -13.06 -3.73 -14.81
N GLY A 507 -11.99 -3.88 -15.58
CA GLY A 507 -10.92 -2.90 -15.69
C GLY A 507 -11.35 -1.62 -16.40
N PRO A 508 -10.48 -0.58 -16.34
CA PRO A 508 -10.70 0.66 -17.06
C PRO A 508 -10.68 0.43 -18.59
N ASP A 509 -11.44 1.24 -19.32
CA ASP A 509 -11.43 1.24 -20.79
C ASP A 509 -10.16 1.88 -21.34
N ILE A 510 -9.61 2.84 -20.59
CA ILE A 510 -8.41 3.60 -20.93
C ILE A 510 -7.51 3.70 -19.70
N LEU A 511 -6.23 3.43 -19.86
CA LEU A 511 -5.18 3.70 -18.89
C LEU A 511 -4.35 4.90 -19.33
N VAL A 512 -4.15 5.84 -18.41
CA VAL A 512 -3.38 7.06 -18.62
C VAL A 512 -1.97 6.86 -18.06
N GLY A 513 -0.99 6.74 -18.95
CA GLY A 513 0.43 6.76 -18.60
C GLY A 513 0.93 8.20 -18.55
N TYR A 514 1.02 8.78 -17.35
CA TYR A 514 1.49 10.15 -17.19
C TYR A 514 2.99 10.29 -17.48
N THR A 515 3.36 11.43 -18.03
CA THR A 515 4.78 11.80 -18.16
C THR A 515 5.36 12.02 -16.74
N PRO A 516 6.59 11.53 -16.44
CA PRO A 516 7.24 11.81 -15.17
C PRO A 516 7.20 13.30 -14.82
N GLY A 517 6.84 13.61 -13.58
CA GLY A 517 6.52 14.95 -13.12
C GLY A 517 5.03 15.26 -13.02
N TYR A 518 4.18 14.54 -13.74
CA TYR A 518 2.71 14.65 -13.68
C TYR A 518 2.12 13.37 -13.08
N ARG A 519 1.17 13.50 -12.17
CA ARG A 519 0.48 12.37 -11.54
C ARG A 519 -0.94 12.78 -11.19
N ALA A 520 -1.88 11.84 -11.22
CA ALA A 520 -3.24 12.08 -10.78
C ALA A 520 -3.29 12.70 -9.38
N SER A 521 -4.17 13.67 -9.19
CA SER A 521 -4.47 14.23 -7.87
C SER A 521 -5.17 13.19 -6.99
N ALA A 522 -5.22 13.44 -5.69
CA ALA A 522 -6.01 12.63 -4.77
C ALA A 522 -7.50 12.62 -5.15
N GLU A 523 -8.02 13.78 -5.53
CA GLU A 523 -9.41 13.96 -6.00
C GLU A 523 -9.70 13.06 -7.20
N THR A 524 -8.78 12.98 -8.19
CA THR A 524 -8.91 12.06 -9.33
C THR A 524 -9.03 10.62 -8.88
N GLY A 525 -8.19 10.19 -7.92
CA GLY A 525 -8.24 8.83 -7.35
C GLY A 525 -9.64 8.48 -6.83
N LEU A 526 -10.35 9.47 -6.32
CA LEU A 526 -11.71 9.35 -5.80
C LEU A 526 -12.82 9.59 -6.82
N GLY A 527 -12.48 10.01 -8.02
CA GLY A 527 -13.45 10.43 -9.01
C GLY A 527 -13.97 11.85 -8.81
N ASP A 528 -13.42 12.58 -7.87
CA ASP A 528 -13.72 13.99 -7.62
C ASP A 528 -12.80 14.88 -8.49
N TRP A 529 -12.90 16.20 -8.42
CA TRP A 529 -12.04 17.12 -9.18
C TRP A 529 -11.91 18.48 -8.50
N GLY A 530 -10.71 19.07 -8.61
CA GLY A 530 -10.38 20.42 -8.21
C GLY A 530 -10.83 21.48 -9.24
N ILE A 531 -10.47 22.73 -8.96
CA ILE A 531 -10.79 23.88 -9.80
C ILE A 531 -10.01 23.85 -11.12
N ASN A 532 -8.75 23.52 -11.07
CA ASN A 532 -7.83 23.51 -12.21
C ASN A 532 -7.61 22.09 -12.75
N GLU A 533 -7.31 21.95 -14.04
CA GLU A 533 -6.91 20.65 -14.61
C GLU A 533 -5.53 20.20 -14.08
N ILE A 534 -4.64 21.15 -13.82
CA ILE A 534 -3.28 20.88 -13.35
C ILE A 534 -2.96 21.89 -12.25
N GLU A 535 -2.41 21.38 -11.16
CA GLU A 535 -1.96 22.17 -10.02
C GLU A 535 -0.52 21.82 -9.68
N LYS A 536 0.25 22.78 -9.17
CA LYS A 536 1.59 22.53 -8.70
C LYS A 536 1.54 21.68 -7.44
N ASN A 537 2.38 20.65 -7.35
CA ASN A 537 2.50 19.84 -6.16
C ASN A 537 3.46 20.50 -5.16
N GLU A 538 2.92 21.05 -4.08
CA GLU A 538 3.67 21.66 -2.97
C GLU A 538 3.69 20.77 -1.72
N ASP A 539 3.09 19.57 -1.78
CA ASP A 539 3.02 18.65 -0.66
C ASP A 539 4.41 18.06 -0.34
N HIS A 540 4.59 17.58 0.87
CA HIS A 540 5.77 16.82 1.28
C HIS A 540 5.89 15.50 0.48
N TRP A 541 4.77 14.91 0.07
CA TRP A 541 4.70 13.82 -0.89
C TRP A 541 5.16 14.30 -2.28
N GLY A 542 6.49 14.44 -2.42
CA GLY A 542 7.13 15.09 -3.56
C GLY A 542 7.53 14.18 -4.71
N SER A 543 7.33 12.89 -4.58
CA SER A 543 7.75 11.88 -5.56
C SER A 543 6.78 10.71 -5.57
N ASP A 544 6.69 10.00 -6.71
CA ASP A 544 5.69 8.95 -6.92
C ASP A 544 6.15 7.97 -8.01
N HIS A 545 5.37 6.94 -8.26
CA HIS A 545 5.58 5.92 -9.30
C HIS A 545 4.36 5.75 -10.23
N CYS A 546 3.21 6.38 -9.94
CA CYS A 546 1.97 6.27 -10.74
C CYS A 546 2.04 7.04 -12.07
N PHE A 547 3.13 6.84 -12.80
CA PHE A 547 3.39 7.39 -14.14
C PHE A 547 3.07 6.37 -15.25
N ASP A 548 3.63 6.58 -16.42
CA ASP A 548 3.71 5.55 -17.45
C ASP A 548 4.64 4.42 -16.98
N ALA A 549 4.20 3.18 -17.04
CA ALA A 549 4.97 2.02 -16.58
C ALA A 549 6.35 1.90 -17.27
N ASP A 550 6.48 2.30 -18.54
CA ASP A 550 7.76 2.29 -19.26
C ASP A 550 8.73 3.36 -18.73
N ALA A 551 8.23 4.38 -18.05
CA ALA A 551 9.04 5.44 -17.47
C ALA A 551 9.56 5.10 -16.06
N VAL A 552 8.96 4.12 -15.39
CA VAL A 552 9.33 3.69 -14.05
C VAL A 552 9.51 2.14 -13.99
N PRO A 553 10.38 1.57 -14.84
CA PRO A 553 10.65 0.14 -14.78
C PRO A 553 11.22 -0.25 -13.42
N GLY A 554 10.96 -1.47 -12.99
CA GLY A 554 11.62 -2.04 -11.81
C GLY A 554 13.00 -2.59 -12.14
N VAL A 555 13.56 -3.35 -11.20
CA VAL A 555 14.80 -4.10 -11.36
C VAL A 555 14.55 -5.60 -11.11
N ILE A 556 15.34 -6.44 -11.76
CA ILE A 556 15.46 -7.84 -11.41
C ILE A 556 16.92 -8.28 -11.42
N PHE A 557 17.31 -8.94 -10.35
CA PHE A 557 18.58 -9.67 -10.23
C PHE A 557 18.23 -11.12 -9.94
N ALA A 558 18.78 -12.05 -10.70
CA ALA A 558 18.51 -13.45 -10.47
C ALA A 558 19.78 -14.30 -10.66
N ARG A 559 19.91 -15.31 -9.81
CA ARG A 559 21.10 -16.16 -9.79
C ARG A 559 21.16 -17.12 -10.97
N HIS A 560 20.01 -17.61 -11.43
CA HIS A 560 19.88 -18.57 -12.52
C HIS A 560 18.87 -18.07 -13.56
N GLU A 561 19.03 -18.51 -14.80
CA GLU A 561 18.09 -18.36 -15.94
C GLU A 561 17.86 -16.94 -16.46
N LEU A 562 18.19 -15.87 -15.73
CA LEU A 562 17.88 -14.50 -16.14
C LEU A 562 18.50 -14.13 -17.50
N ASN A 563 19.74 -14.60 -17.77
CA ASN A 563 20.46 -14.29 -19.01
C ASN A 563 19.79 -14.89 -20.26
N ASN A 564 18.83 -15.81 -20.08
CA ASN A 564 18.08 -16.45 -21.16
C ASN A 564 16.78 -15.71 -21.50
N ILE A 565 16.41 -14.66 -20.72
CA ILE A 565 15.18 -13.91 -20.85
C ILE A 565 15.49 -12.52 -21.41
N SER A 566 14.92 -12.19 -22.56
CA SER A 566 14.99 -10.84 -23.12
C SER A 566 13.83 -10.00 -22.58
N ASN A 567 14.14 -8.82 -22.00
CA ASN A 567 13.15 -7.91 -21.41
C ASN A 567 12.26 -8.60 -20.35
N PRO A 568 12.82 -9.07 -19.23
CA PRO A 568 12.06 -9.79 -18.22
C PRO A 568 10.90 -8.94 -17.67
N SER A 569 9.80 -9.62 -17.39
CA SER A 569 8.55 -9.03 -16.91
C SER A 569 7.94 -9.88 -15.78
N PHE A 570 6.86 -9.40 -15.18
CA PHE A 570 6.14 -10.16 -14.15
C PHE A 570 5.70 -11.55 -14.63
N SER A 571 5.45 -11.75 -15.93
CA SER A 571 5.03 -13.05 -16.49
C SER A 571 6.12 -14.12 -16.42
N ASP A 572 7.40 -13.73 -16.33
CA ASP A 572 8.53 -14.65 -16.25
C ASP A 572 8.81 -15.14 -14.82
N ILE A 573 8.26 -14.43 -13.81
CA ILE A 573 8.57 -14.71 -12.41
C ILE A 573 8.13 -16.10 -11.95
N PRO A 574 6.94 -16.63 -12.32
CA PRO A 574 6.61 -18.01 -11.95
C PRO A 574 7.61 -19.02 -12.49
N PHE A 575 8.06 -18.87 -13.73
CA PHE A 575 9.09 -19.75 -14.28
C PHE A 575 10.41 -19.63 -13.51
N LEU A 576 10.88 -18.42 -13.25
CA LEU A 576 12.12 -18.18 -12.48
C LEU A 576 12.04 -18.70 -11.04
N ALA A 577 10.86 -18.58 -10.41
CA ALA A 577 10.67 -18.93 -9.00
C ALA A 577 10.33 -20.40 -8.78
N ILE A 578 9.49 -21.00 -9.62
CA ILE A 578 8.94 -22.34 -9.40
C ILE A 578 9.09 -23.27 -10.62
N GLY A 579 9.76 -22.83 -11.69
CA GLY A 579 10.06 -23.63 -12.88
C GLY A 579 8.86 -23.89 -13.80
N LYS A 580 7.73 -23.20 -13.62
CA LYS A 580 6.53 -23.38 -14.43
C LYS A 580 5.62 -22.15 -14.42
N GLU A 581 4.72 -22.04 -15.40
CA GLU A 581 3.65 -21.05 -15.41
C GLU A 581 2.53 -21.40 -14.42
N ILE A 582 1.83 -20.37 -13.93
CA ILE A 582 0.65 -20.53 -13.09
C ILE A 582 -0.59 -20.76 -13.96
N LYS A 583 -1.41 -21.74 -13.63
CA LYS A 583 -2.65 -22.03 -14.35
C LYS A 583 -3.66 -20.89 -14.17
N LYS A 584 -4.12 -20.34 -15.30
CA LYS A 584 -5.22 -19.35 -15.31
C LYS A 584 -6.49 -20.01 -14.75
N GLN A 585 -7.15 -19.34 -13.79
CA GLN A 585 -8.47 -19.77 -13.32
C GLN A 585 -9.56 -19.33 -14.32
N THR A 586 -10.59 -20.16 -14.48
CA THR A 586 -11.73 -19.89 -15.37
C THR A 586 -12.99 -19.43 -14.64
N ASN A 587 -12.96 -19.27 -13.31
CA ASN A 587 -14.15 -18.96 -12.51
C ASN A 587 -14.29 -17.46 -12.26
N THR A 588 -15.44 -16.90 -12.64
CA THR A 588 -15.73 -15.46 -12.71
C THR A 588 -16.63 -14.94 -11.58
N ASP A 589 -16.77 -15.65 -10.46
CA ASP A 589 -17.62 -15.21 -9.34
C ASP A 589 -17.07 -13.91 -8.73
N ILE A 590 -17.69 -12.79 -9.09
CA ILE A 590 -17.40 -11.47 -8.52
C ILE A 590 -18.40 -11.21 -7.41
N PRO A 591 -17.95 -10.86 -6.19
CA PRO A 591 -18.86 -10.44 -5.14
C PRO A 591 -19.61 -9.18 -5.58
N ALA A 592 -20.94 -9.21 -5.57
CA ALA A 592 -21.76 -8.01 -5.69
C ALA A 592 -21.62 -7.19 -4.39
N TYR A 593 -21.39 -5.89 -4.52
CA TYR A 593 -21.31 -4.95 -3.40
C TYR A 593 -22.63 -4.26 -3.19
N SER A 594 -22.97 -3.91 -1.93
CA SER A 594 -24.17 -3.17 -1.59
C SER A 594 -23.89 -1.67 -1.45
N ASP A 595 -24.94 -0.84 -1.63
CA ASP A 595 -24.84 0.63 -1.48
C ASP A 595 -24.43 1.06 -0.06
N GLU A 596 -24.68 0.23 0.98
CA GLU A 596 -24.22 0.45 2.36
C GLU A 596 -22.70 0.39 2.52
N ASP A 597 -21.98 -0.16 1.52
CA ASP A 597 -20.53 -0.17 1.50
C ASP A 597 -19.91 1.19 1.10
N GLN A 598 -20.69 2.09 0.47
CA GLN A 598 -20.19 3.38 -0.04
C GLN A 598 -19.74 4.35 1.07
N GLU A 599 -20.54 4.56 2.11
CA GLU A 599 -20.19 5.49 3.21
C GLU A 599 -18.90 5.08 3.92
N VAL A 600 -18.71 3.78 4.13
CA VAL A 600 -17.48 3.25 4.77
C VAL A 600 -16.28 3.34 3.86
N ILE A 601 -16.48 3.29 2.55
CA ILE A 601 -15.42 3.45 1.56
C ILE A 601 -14.99 4.91 1.48
N GLU A 602 -15.92 5.87 1.50
CA GLU A 602 -15.60 7.30 1.56
C GLU A 602 -14.81 7.66 2.82
N GLU A 603 -15.22 7.13 3.97
CA GLU A 603 -14.50 7.32 5.24
C GLU A 603 -13.07 6.74 5.16
N ARG A 604 -12.90 5.56 4.53
CA ARG A 604 -11.59 4.92 4.33
C ARG A 604 -10.67 5.68 3.38
N LEU A 605 -11.23 6.28 2.34
CA LEU A 605 -10.48 7.03 1.35
C LEU A 605 -10.05 8.40 1.88
N LYS A 606 -10.87 9.04 2.75
CA LYS A 606 -10.48 10.22 3.54
C LYS A 606 -9.24 9.95 4.39
N GLU A 607 -9.19 8.77 5.00
CA GLU A 607 -8.09 8.36 5.87
C GLU A 607 -6.77 8.09 5.15
N LEU A 608 -6.81 7.85 3.84
CA LEU A 608 -5.62 7.59 3.01
C LEU A 608 -4.94 8.84 2.47
N GLY A 609 -5.51 10.00 2.68
CA GLY A 609 -5.05 11.17 1.99
C GLY A 609 -5.59 11.32 0.57
N TYR A 610 -6.62 10.58 0.23
CA TYR A 610 -7.30 10.69 -1.04
C TYR A 610 -8.61 11.52 -0.95
N LEU A 611 -9.02 11.99 0.24
CA LEU A 611 -10.14 12.90 0.47
C LEU A 611 -9.77 14.00 1.42
#